data_2bfebe89d291b0e9ce55cc67dc09e779
#
_entry.id   2bfebe89d291b0e9ce55cc67dc09e779
#
_cell.length_a   1.000
_cell.length_b   1.000
_cell.length_c   1.000
_cell.angle_alpha   90.00
_cell.angle_beta   90.00
_cell.angle_gamma   90.00
#
_symmetry.space_group_name_H-M   'P 1'
#
loop_
_entity.id
_entity.type
_entity.pdbx_description
1 polymer ?
#
loop_
_entity_poly.entity_id
_entity_poly.type
_entity_poly.pdbx_seq_one_letter_code
_entity_poly.pdbx_strand_id
1 'polypeptide(L)'
;MYVLGIGAANVDVHGMSRAAIVMRDSNPGHLRTSAGGVTRNVMENLARLGVEAKMVSVLGDDLFGELVKSESAAAGLDMSESLTLPGVTTSAYVSILDERADMLVAMSDMSVLEHLTPAVVDSKRELIRGAAAVVCDPCLGAETLERILDSAGDTPVFLDPVSTAYARRAAPLAGRFYGLKPNSLELAVLAGMDTDTDEGVERAAASLAERGAKCVAVSLGERGCYFAGAGGERFYRALRPVGEMRNATGAGDAFLAGLVYGFVKGMSPEDAVDCALAAGHIAVESDDTISREMSALLLKYTIRNYSDKG
;
A
#
# COMPACT_ATOMS: atom_id res chain seq x y z
N MET A 1 4.12 -2.94 20.91
CA MET A 1 3.08 -3.50 20.00
C MET A 1 3.38 -2.95 18.61
N TYR A 2 3.71 -3.80 17.62
CA TYR A 2 4.13 -3.40 16.28
C TYR A 2 3.16 -3.87 15.20
N VAL A 3 3.20 -3.22 14.04
CA VAL A 3 2.61 -3.71 12.79
C VAL A 3 3.72 -4.32 11.95
N LEU A 4 3.43 -5.44 11.28
CA LEU A 4 4.39 -6.15 10.43
C LEU A 4 4.00 -6.04 8.96
N GLY A 5 4.88 -5.52 8.13
CA GLY A 5 4.77 -5.60 6.69
C GLY A 5 5.44 -6.88 6.15
N ILE A 6 4.79 -7.59 5.24
CA ILE A 6 5.39 -8.70 4.49
C ILE A 6 5.07 -8.49 3.01
N GLY A 7 6.03 -8.04 2.21
CA GLY A 7 5.74 -7.69 0.82
C GLY A 7 6.83 -6.92 0.09
N ALA A 8 6.42 -6.14 -0.90
CA ALA A 8 7.30 -5.45 -1.81
C ALA A 8 8.04 -4.28 -1.15
N ALA A 9 9.35 -4.27 -1.38
CA ALA A 9 10.24 -3.13 -1.21
C ALA A 9 11.13 -3.06 -2.45
N ASN A 10 11.18 -1.91 -3.10
CA ASN A 10 11.92 -1.71 -4.35
C ASN A 10 12.51 -0.30 -4.43
N VAL A 11 13.26 -0.04 -5.48
CA VAL A 11 13.67 1.32 -5.85
C VAL A 11 12.84 1.77 -7.05
N ASP A 12 12.25 2.96 -6.92
CA ASP A 12 11.62 3.67 -8.02
C ASP A 12 12.66 4.57 -8.70
N VAL A 13 12.83 4.42 -10.02
CA VAL A 13 13.70 5.23 -10.86
C VAL A 13 12.84 5.98 -11.88
N HIS A 14 12.76 7.28 -11.76
CA HIS A 14 12.01 8.14 -12.68
C HIS A 14 12.97 8.95 -13.54
N GLY A 15 12.92 8.75 -14.85
CA GLY A 15 13.62 9.56 -15.83
C GLY A 15 12.65 10.55 -16.49
N MET A 16 12.90 11.86 -16.34
CA MET A 16 12.11 12.91 -16.99
C MET A 16 12.93 13.57 -18.08
N SER A 17 12.44 13.55 -19.31
CA SER A 17 13.09 14.22 -20.43
C SER A 17 12.95 15.73 -20.34
N ARG A 18 13.99 16.46 -20.82
CA ARG A 18 13.95 17.93 -20.90
C ARG A 18 13.29 18.45 -22.17
N ALA A 19 13.03 17.58 -23.13
CA ALA A 19 12.46 17.90 -24.44
C ALA A 19 11.66 16.69 -24.95
N ALA A 20 10.97 16.86 -26.05
CA ALA A 20 10.26 15.77 -26.72
C ALA A 20 11.21 14.58 -26.95
N ILE A 21 10.76 13.38 -26.55
CA ILE A 21 11.57 12.18 -26.62
C ILE A 21 11.83 11.76 -28.07
N VAL A 22 13.10 11.54 -28.39
CA VAL A 22 13.55 10.93 -29.62
C VAL A 22 13.74 9.44 -29.38
N MET A 23 12.88 8.62 -29.98
CA MET A 23 12.94 7.16 -29.84
C MET A 23 14.23 6.60 -30.44
N ARG A 24 14.84 5.63 -29.73
CA ARG A 24 16.08 4.95 -30.14
C ARG A 24 17.32 5.86 -30.14
N ASP A 25 17.26 6.93 -29.35
CA ASP A 25 18.37 7.85 -29.16
C ASP A 25 18.56 8.15 -27.65
N SER A 26 19.69 8.80 -27.32
CA SER A 26 19.98 9.27 -25.98
C SER A 26 19.30 10.62 -25.72
N ASN A 27 18.39 10.66 -24.77
CA ASN A 27 17.62 11.85 -24.43
C ASN A 27 18.17 12.50 -23.16
N PRO A 28 18.62 13.77 -23.19
CA PRO A 28 18.99 14.49 -21.99
C PRO A 28 17.82 14.68 -21.04
N GLY A 29 18.02 14.35 -19.77
CA GLY A 29 16.93 14.39 -18.79
C GLY A 29 17.43 14.53 -17.36
N HIS A 30 16.53 14.37 -16.42
CA HIS A 30 16.78 14.25 -14.99
C HIS A 30 16.39 12.85 -14.54
N LEU A 31 17.21 12.26 -13.65
CA LEU A 31 16.89 11.02 -12.99
C LEU A 31 16.63 11.30 -11.51
N ARG A 32 15.60 10.66 -10.98
CA ARG A 32 15.28 10.65 -9.55
C ARG A 32 15.15 9.20 -9.10
N THR A 33 15.72 8.88 -7.96
CA THR A 33 15.57 7.58 -7.32
C THR A 33 14.97 7.76 -5.93
N SER A 34 14.12 6.83 -5.51
CA SER A 34 13.57 6.78 -4.16
C SER A 34 13.24 5.34 -3.79
N ALA A 35 13.27 5.02 -2.50
CA ALA A 35 12.72 3.76 -2.05
C ALA A 35 11.20 3.73 -2.26
N GLY A 36 10.69 2.60 -2.76
CA GLY A 36 9.30 2.34 -3.09
C GLY A 36 8.86 0.96 -2.63
N GLY A 37 7.76 0.48 -3.21
CA GLY A 37 7.11 -0.77 -2.88
C GLY A 37 5.88 -0.56 -2.00
N VAL A 38 4.74 -1.13 -2.42
CA VAL A 38 3.43 -0.86 -1.78
C VAL A 38 3.47 -1.18 -0.29
N THR A 39 3.87 -2.40 0.11
CA THR A 39 3.94 -2.74 1.53
C THR A 39 4.94 -1.84 2.27
N ARG A 40 6.12 -1.56 1.70
CA ARG A 40 7.10 -0.66 2.32
C ARG A 40 6.53 0.75 2.51
N ASN A 41 5.85 1.29 1.51
CA ASN A 41 5.24 2.62 1.59
C ASN A 41 4.17 2.70 2.70
N VAL A 42 3.32 1.68 2.82
CA VAL A 42 2.35 1.57 3.92
C VAL A 42 3.07 1.58 5.27
N MET A 43 4.13 0.76 5.40
CA MET A 43 4.88 0.63 6.65
C MET A 43 5.64 1.89 7.02
N GLU A 44 6.20 2.62 6.05
CA GLU A 44 6.82 3.93 6.30
C GLU A 44 5.78 4.96 6.77
N ASN A 45 4.61 5.04 6.14
CA ASN A 45 3.54 5.92 6.61
C ASN A 45 3.12 5.59 8.04
N LEU A 46 3.00 4.31 8.41
CA LEU A 46 2.72 3.88 9.79
C LEU A 46 3.82 4.30 10.77
N ALA A 47 5.10 4.14 10.40
CA ALA A 47 6.22 4.59 11.21
C ALA A 47 6.16 6.11 11.46
N ARG A 48 5.88 6.90 10.42
CA ARG A 48 5.72 8.36 10.52
C ARG A 48 4.49 8.75 11.36
N LEU A 49 3.43 7.94 11.40
CA LEU A 49 2.28 8.10 12.29
C LEU A 49 2.59 7.68 13.74
N GLY A 50 3.81 7.23 14.04
CA GLY A 50 4.24 6.84 15.38
C GLY A 50 3.80 5.44 15.80
N VAL A 51 3.56 4.55 14.84
CA VAL A 51 3.37 3.11 15.07
C VAL A 51 4.72 2.43 14.95
N GLU A 52 5.05 1.53 15.88
CA GLU A 52 6.21 0.65 15.72
C GLU A 52 5.98 -0.24 14.49
N ALA A 53 6.80 -0.05 13.45
CA ALA A 53 6.66 -0.69 12.15
C ALA A 53 7.87 -1.58 11.85
N LYS A 54 7.60 -2.84 11.53
CA LYS A 54 8.61 -3.83 11.12
C LYS A 54 8.28 -4.36 9.74
N MET A 55 9.29 -4.74 8.97
CA MET A 55 9.08 -5.27 7.63
C MET A 55 9.95 -6.49 7.34
N VAL A 56 9.35 -7.47 6.68
CA VAL A 56 10.00 -8.60 6.04
C VAL A 56 9.85 -8.44 4.53
N SER A 57 10.96 -8.27 3.84
CA SER A 57 11.06 -8.26 2.39
C SER A 57 12.33 -9.00 1.95
N VAL A 58 12.61 -9.00 0.66
CA VAL A 58 13.87 -9.54 0.12
C VAL A 58 14.54 -8.47 -0.72
N LEU A 59 15.80 -8.24 -0.45
CA LEU A 59 16.64 -7.27 -1.13
C LEU A 59 17.90 -7.97 -1.65
N GLY A 60 18.49 -7.45 -2.70
CA GLY A 60 19.84 -7.81 -3.13
C GLY A 60 20.91 -7.18 -2.23
N ASP A 61 22.11 -7.73 -2.30
CA ASP A 61 23.32 -7.14 -1.73
C ASP A 61 23.91 -6.15 -2.74
N ASP A 62 23.14 -5.09 -3.05
CA ASP A 62 23.44 -4.08 -4.04
C ASP A 62 23.11 -2.65 -3.57
N LEU A 63 23.45 -1.64 -4.38
CA LEU A 63 23.22 -0.24 -4.05
C LEU A 63 21.72 0.09 -3.87
N PHE A 64 20.84 -0.61 -4.58
CA PHE A 64 19.39 -0.43 -4.44
C PHE A 64 18.91 -0.98 -3.09
N GLY A 65 19.41 -2.15 -2.69
CA GLY A 65 19.12 -2.72 -1.37
C GLY A 65 19.58 -1.80 -0.22
N GLU A 66 20.78 -1.21 -0.35
CA GLU A 66 21.27 -0.25 0.64
C GLU A 66 20.45 1.05 0.66
N LEU A 67 20.00 1.55 -0.50
CA LEU A 67 19.10 2.72 -0.58
C LEU A 67 17.79 2.44 0.16
N VAL A 68 17.14 1.30 -0.14
CA VAL A 68 15.88 0.91 0.52
C VAL A 68 16.05 0.81 2.03
N LYS A 69 17.10 0.15 2.51
CA LYS A 69 17.38 0.02 3.96
C LYS A 69 17.61 1.37 4.63
N SER A 70 18.45 2.21 4.01
CA SER A 70 18.82 3.50 4.60
C SER A 70 17.65 4.47 4.68
N GLU A 71 16.83 4.58 3.62
CA GLU A 71 15.64 5.44 3.63
C GLU A 71 14.57 4.91 4.60
N SER A 72 14.37 3.60 4.66
CA SER A 72 13.45 2.96 5.61
C SER A 72 13.87 3.22 7.06
N ALA A 73 15.15 3.03 7.38
CA ALA A 73 15.68 3.30 8.71
C ALA A 73 15.56 4.78 9.10
N ALA A 74 15.82 5.70 8.17
CA ALA A 74 15.67 7.14 8.39
C ALA A 74 14.22 7.54 8.69
N ALA A 75 13.25 6.78 8.19
CA ALA A 75 11.82 6.96 8.47
C ALA A 75 11.33 6.23 9.72
N GLY A 76 12.19 5.45 10.39
CA GLY A 76 11.84 4.67 11.58
C GLY A 76 11.21 3.31 11.28
N LEU A 77 11.32 2.82 10.05
CA LEU A 77 10.87 1.48 9.67
C LEU A 77 12.00 0.46 9.90
N ASP A 78 11.74 -0.54 10.75
CA ASP A 78 12.67 -1.63 11.05
C ASP A 78 12.58 -2.73 9.98
N MET A 79 13.64 -2.88 9.19
CA MET A 79 13.78 -3.92 8.17
C MET A 79 14.78 -5.03 8.57
N SER A 80 15.17 -5.12 9.84
CA SER A 80 16.17 -6.11 10.32
C SER A 80 15.79 -7.56 10.08
N GLU A 81 14.49 -7.84 9.95
CA GLU A 81 13.95 -9.17 9.67
C GLU A 81 13.88 -9.52 8.17
N SER A 82 14.22 -8.57 7.30
CA SER A 82 14.25 -8.77 5.84
C SER A 82 15.50 -9.56 5.43
N LEU A 83 15.39 -10.27 4.31
CA LEU A 83 16.50 -11.03 3.75
C LEU A 83 17.34 -10.13 2.84
N THR A 84 18.67 -10.28 2.93
CA THR A 84 19.60 -9.70 1.95
C THR A 84 20.33 -10.85 1.26
N LEU A 85 20.17 -10.98 -0.05
CA LEU A 85 20.68 -12.10 -0.82
C LEU A 85 21.84 -11.66 -1.74
N PRO A 86 22.99 -12.33 -1.67
CA PRO A 86 24.10 -12.02 -2.57
C PRO A 86 23.80 -12.48 -4.01
N GLY A 87 24.24 -11.70 -4.99
CA GLY A 87 24.17 -12.05 -6.39
C GLY A 87 22.78 -11.94 -7.04
N VAL A 88 21.80 -11.35 -6.34
CA VAL A 88 20.49 -11.00 -6.90
C VAL A 88 20.32 -9.49 -6.91
N THR A 89 19.53 -8.98 -7.84
CA THR A 89 19.24 -7.53 -7.94
C THR A 89 18.01 -7.21 -7.09
N THR A 90 18.08 -6.14 -6.31
CA THR A 90 16.92 -5.59 -5.60
C THR A 90 15.83 -5.18 -6.60
N SER A 91 14.57 -5.43 -6.26
CA SER A 91 13.41 -5.00 -7.04
C SER A 91 13.50 -3.53 -7.45
N ALA A 92 13.15 -3.25 -8.70
CA ALA A 92 13.13 -1.91 -9.23
C ALA A 92 11.93 -1.65 -10.14
N TYR A 93 11.41 -0.43 -10.08
CA TYR A 93 10.44 0.11 -11.01
C TYR A 93 11.09 1.30 -11.73
N VAL A 94 11.21 1.21 -13.03
CA VAL A 94 11.82 2.25 -13.87
C VAL A 94 10.75 2.84 -14.76
N SER A 95 10.56 4.16 -14.72
CA SER A 95 9.65 4.86 -15.62
C SER A 95 10.36 5.98 -16.36
N ILE A 96 10.01 6.16 -17.62
CA ILE A 96 10.45 7.27 -18.46
C ILE A 96 9.25 8.16 -18.75
N LEU A 97 9.40 9.42 -18.38
CA LEU A 97 8.40 10.47 -18.54
C LEU A 97 8.88 11.44 -19.65
N ASP A 98 7.95 11.93 -20.42
CA ASP A 98 8.22 12.98 -21.40
C ASP A 98 8.37 14.37 -20.72
N GLU A 99 8.52 15.42 -21.53
CA GLU A 99 8.65 16.81 -21.06
C GLU A 99 7.40 17.37 -20.42
N ARG A 100 6.26 16.65 -20.49
CA ARG A 100 4.98 16.99 -19.85
C ARG A 100 4.72 16.19 -18.58
N ALA A 101 5.70 15.37 -18.18
CA ALA A 101 5.59 14.40 -17.11
C ALA A 101 4.59 13.25 -17.39
N ASP A 102 4.21 13.04 -18.65
CA ASP A 102 3.41 11.90 -19.06
C ASP A 102 4.30 10.65 -19.19
N MET A 103 3.82 9.52 -18.66
CA MET A 103 4.57 8.28 -18.70
C MET A 103 4.56 7.68 -20.12
N LEU A 104 5.76 7.59 -20.72
CA LEU A 104 5.95 6.97 -22.01
C LEU A 104 6.08 5.45 -21.92
N VAL A 105 6.86 4.96 -20.95
CA VAL A 105 7.12 3.54 -20.73
C VAL A 105 7.56 3.32 -19.29
N ALA A 106 7.20 2.16 -18.75
CA ALA A 106 7.74 1.69 -17.47
C ALA A 106 8.10 0.21 -17.53
N MET A 107 9.03 -0.18 -16.69
CA MET A 107 9.44 -1.57 -16.49
C MET A 107 9.52 -1.87 -14.99
N SER A 108 8.98 -3.00 -14.60
CA SER A 108 8.98 -3.47 -13.21
C SER A 108 9.71 -4.81 -13.15
N ASP A 109 10.75 -4.89 -12.33
CA ASP A 109 11.39 -6.15 -11.96
C ASP A 109 11.18 -6.39 -10.47
N MET A 110 10.34 -7.36 -10.15
CA MET A 110 10.02 -7.79 -8.79
C MET A 110 10.49 -9.24 -8.53
N SER A 111 11.38 -9.77 -9.36
CA SER A 111 11.79 -11.17 -9.34
C SER A 111 12.44 -11.60 -8.02
N VAL A 112 13.16 -10.68 -7.34
CA VAL A 112 13.77 -10.99 -6.04
C VAL A 112 12.74 -11.40 -4.98
N LEU A 113 11.48 -10.95 -5.10
CA LEU A 113 10.40 -11.33 -4.17
C LEU A 113 10.01 -12.81 -4.26
N GLU A 114 10.38 -13.52 -5.34
CA GLU A 114 10.19 -14.98 -5.44
C GLU A 114 10.96 -15.73 -4.37
N HIS A 115 12.02 -15.14 -3.82
CA HIS A 115 12.75 -15.68 -2.67
C HIS A 115 12.02 -15.54 -1.34
N LEU A 116 10.94 -14.74 -1.24
CA LEU A 116 10.06 -14.71 -0.09
C LEU A 116 9.07 -15.88 -0.19
N THR A 117 9.59 -17.07 0.06
CA THR A 117 8.88 -18.35 -0.09
C THR A 117 8.00 -18.66 1.14
N PRO A 118 7.07 -19.64 1.05
CA PRO A 118 6.36 -20.18 2.21
C PRO A 118 7.26 -20.61 3.36
N ALA A 119 8.44 -21.15 3.08
CA ALA A 119 9.41 -21.56 4.12
C ALA A 119 9.99 -20.35 4.88
N VAL A 120 10.22 -19.23 4.19
CA VAL A 120 10.62 -17.97 4.85
C VAL A 120 9.50 -17.48 5.75
N VAL A 121 8.24 -17.49 5.30
CA VAL A 121 7.08 -17.11 6.11
C VAL A 121 6.99 -17.99 7.37
N ASP A 122 7.16 -19.31 7.24
CA ASP A 122 7.18 -20.23 8.39
C ASP A 122 8.25 -19.88 9.41
N SER A 123 9.43 -19.45 8.97
CA SER A 123 10.52 -19.02 9.86
C SER A 123 10.20 -17.74 10.65
N LYS A 124 9.22 -16.95 10.17
CA LYS A 124 8.77 -15.69 10.78
C LYS A 124 7.45 -15.84 11.55
N ARG A 125 6.97 -17.05 11.79
CA ARG A 125 5.65 -17.32 12.40
C ARG A 125 5.45 -16.62 13.73
N GLU A 126 6.44 -16.63 14.62
CA GLU A 126 6.35 -15.95 15.92
C GLU A 126 6.28 -14.43 15.76
N LEU A 127 7.04 -13.89 14.81
CA LEU A 127 6.98 -12.46 14.46
C LEU A 127 5.60 -12.07 13.90
N ILE A 128 5.02 -12.92 13.06
CA ILE A 128 3.67 -12.71 12.50
C ILE A 128 2.63 -12.71 13.62
N ARG A 129 2.65 -13.71 14.50
CA ARG A 129 1.66 -13.86 15.60
C ARG A 129 1.81 -12.82 16.70
N GLY A 130 3.01 -12.25 16.88
CA GLY A 130 3.28 -11.19 17.85
C GLY A 130 2.87 -9.79 17.36
N ALA A 131 2.49 -9.63 16.08
CA ALA A 131 2.08 -8.36 15.53
C ALA A 131 0.64 -7.99 15.91
N ALA A 132 0.36 -6.69 16.03
CA ALA A 132 -1.00 -6.17 16.19
C ALA A 132 -1.82 -6.29 14.90
N ALA A 133 -1.13 -6.22 13.76
CA ALA A 133 -1.66 -6.46 12.42
C ALA A 133 -0.52 -6.80 11.47
N VAL A 134 -0.83 -7.52 10.40
CA VAL A 134 0.06 -7.75 9.25
C VAL A 134 -0.46 -6.99 8.06
N VAL A 135 0.42 -6.36 7.28
CA VAL A 135 0.13 -5.75 5.98
C VAL A 135 0.90 -6.51 4.91
N CYS A 136 0.24 -6.90 3.83
CA CYS A 136 0.89 -7.55 2.70
C CYS A 136 0.34 -7.08 1.36
N ASP A 137 1.03 -7.44 0.28
CA ASP A 137 0.64 -7.18 -1.09
C ASP A 137 0.81 -8.42 -1.98
N PRO A 138 0.08 -8.54 -3.11
CA PRO A 138 0.14 -9.69 -4.00
C PRO A 138 1.27 -9.61 -5.04
N CYS A 139 2.29 -8.76 -4.88
CA CYS A 139 3.55 -8.93 -5.58
C CYS A 139 4.21 -10.26 -5.18
N LEU A 140 3.88 -10.73 -3.97
CA LEU A 140 4.18 -12.10 -3.50
C LEU A 140 3.42 -13.14 -4.31
N GLY A 141 3.96 -14.37 -4.37
CA GLY A 141 3.26 -15.51 -4.96
C GLY A 141 2.00 -15.90 -4.15
N ALA A 142 1.01 -16.50 -4.83
CA ALA A 142 -0.24 -16.92 -4.19
C ALA A 142 -0.01 -17.89 -3.01
N GLU A 143 0.93 -18.84 -3.14
CA GLU A 143 1.28 -19.78 -2.07
C GLU A 143 1.90 -19.06 -0.85
N THR A 144 2.68 -18.01 -1.08
CA THR A 144 3.25 -17.20 0.00
C THR A 144 2.17 -16.41 0.71
N LEU A 145 1.22 -15.80 -0.02
CA LEU A 145 0.06 -15.11 0.58
C LEU A 145 -0.78 -16.07 1.42
N GLU A 146 -1.07 -17.26 0.90
CA GLU A 146 -1.80 -18.29 1.65
C GLU A 146 -1.04 -18.68 2.92
N ARG A 147 0.29 -18.86 2.84
CA ARG A 147 1.11 -19.19 4.00
C ARG A 147 1.14 -18.07 5.05
N ILE A 148 1.10 -16.80 4.65
CA ILE A 148 0.96 -15.67 5.58
C ILE A 148 -0.35 -15.79 6.36
N LEU A 149 -1.47 -16.03 5.66
CA LEU A 149 -2.78 -16.20 6.28
C LEU A 149 -2.84 -17.40 7.23
N ASP A 150 -2.23 -18.55 6.84
CA ASP A 150 -2.14 -19.74 7.70
C ASP A 150 -1.28 -19.52 8.95
N SER A 151 -0.21 -18.73 8.81
CA SER A 151 0.72 -18.44 9.90
C SER A 151 0.20 -17.41 10.88
N ALA A 152 -0.68 -16.52 10.43
CA ALA A 152 -1.21 -15.40 11.21
C ALA A 152 -2.08 -15.84 12.41
N GLY A 153 -2.82 -16.97 12.28
CA GLY A 153 -3.76 -17.38 13.32
C GLY A 153 -4.83 -16.30 13.51
N ASP A 154 -4.91 -15.72 14.73
CA ASP A 154 -5.87 -14.64 15.03
C ASP A 154 -5.33 -13.23 14.70
N THR A 155 -4.08 -13.10 14.25
CA THR A 155 -3.51 -11.81 13.88
C THR A 155 -4.16 -11.28 12.61
N PRO A 156 -4.76 -10.08 12.63
CA PRO A 156 -5.42 -9.48 11.47
C PRO A 156 -4.45 -9.23 10.32
N VAL A 157 -4.80 -9.68 9.11
CA VAL A 157 -4.00 -9.47 7.88
C VAL A 157 -4.73 -8.52 6.96
N PHE A 158 -4.08 -7.42 6.60
CA PHE A 158 -4.57 -6.41 5.64
C PHE A 158 -3.86 -6.57 4.30
N LEU A 159 -4.60 -6.42 3.21
CA LEU A 159 -4.07 -6.51 1.86
C LEU A 159 -4.29 -5.20 1.09
N ASP A 160 -3.23 -4.71 0.44
CA ASP A 160 -3.33 -3.81 -0.70
C ASP A 160 -3.28 -4.63 -1.99
N PRO A 161 -4.26 -4.56 -2.90
CA PRO A 161 -4.26 -5.35 -4.13
C PRO A 161 -3.25 -4.86 -5.20
N VAL A 162 -2.66 -3.68 -5.06
CA VAL A 162 -1.63 -3.06 -5.92
C VAL A 162 -2.13 -2.68 -7.32
N SER A 163 -2.73 -3.63 -8.03
CA SER A 163 -3.28 -3.45 -9.37
C SER A 163 -4.21 -4.60 -9.74
N THR A 164 -4.98 -4.45 -10.80
CA THR A 164 -5.88 -5.51 -11.30
C THR A 164 -5.12 -6.79 -11.67
N ALA A 165 -3.88 -6.68 -12.16
CA ALA A 165 -3.05 -7.83 -12.50
C ALA A 165 -2.64 -8.63 -11.25
N TYR A 166 -2.22 -7.93 -10.19
CA TYR A 166 -1.84 -8.54 -8.93
C TYR A 166 -3.05 -8.98 -8.09
N ALA A 167 -4.14 -8.22 -8.10
CA ALA A 167 -5.40 -8.57 -7.42
C ALA A 167 -5.90 -9.99 -7.78
N ARG A 168 -5.68 -10.44 -9.03
CA ARG A 168 -6.04 -11.79 -9.47
C ARG A 168 -5.41 -12.90 -8.64
N ARG A 169 -4.19 -12.68 -8.12
CA ARG A 169 -3.50 -13.65 -7.25
C ARG A 169 -4.17 -13.76 -5.88
N ALA A 170 -4.66 -12.65 -5.35
CA ALA A 170 -5.32 -12.59 -4.05
C ALA A 170 -6.82 -12.93 -4.10
N ALA A 171 -7.48 -12.86 -5.25
CA ALA A 171 -8.91 -13.05 -5.39
C ALA A 171 -9.44 -14.38 -4.80
N PRO A 172 -8.78 -15.54 -4.95
CA PRO A 172 -9.21 -16.78 -4.31
C PRO A 172 -9.16 -16.73 -2.78
N LEU A 173 -8.30 -15.88 -2.22
CA LEU A 173 -8.05 -15.76 -0.79
C LEU A 173 -8.77 -14.55 -0.16
N ALA A 174 -9.48 -13.73 -0.96
CA ALA A 174 -9.98 -12.42 -0.54
C ALA A 174 -10.83 -12.46 0.74
N GLY A 175 -11.67 -13.49 0.92
CA GLY A 175 -12.48 -13.66 2.13
C GLY A 175 -11.67 -14.05 3.39
N ARG A 176 -10.41 -14.41 3.28
CA ARG A 176 -9.56 -14.79 4.42
C ARG A 176 -8.80 -13.60 5.02
N PHE A 177 -8.67 -12.48 4.29
CA PHE A 177 -8.06 -11.28 4.82
C PHE A 177 -8.99 -10.59 5.81
N TYR A 178 -8.41 -10.03 6.87
CA TYR A 178 -9.16 -9.18 7.80
C TYR A 178 -9.59 -7.89 7.10
N GLY A 179 -8.67 -7.22 6.41
CA GLY A 179 -8.93 -5.96 5.72
C GLY A 179 -8.45 -5.97 4.27
N LEU A 180 -9.25 -5.37 3.40
CA LEU A 180 -8.97 -5.19 1.97
C LEU A 180 -9.11 -3.71 1.62
N LYS A 181 -8.14 -3.17 0.90
CA LYS A 181 -8.18 -1.77 0.41
C LYS A 181 -8.09 -1.74 -1.13
N PRO A 182 -9.09 -2.17 -1.85
CA PRO A 182 -9.12 -2.02 -3.31
C PRO A 182 -9.55 -0.62 -3.75
N ASN A 183 -9.21 -0.23 -4.98
CA ASN A 183 -9.98 0.70 -5.78
C ASN A 183 -11.13 -0.04 -6.50
N SER A 184 -11.98 0.69 -7.27
CA SER A 184 -13.12 0.07 -7.97
C SER A 184 -12.69 -1.04 -8.92
N LEU A 185 -11.62 -0.84 -9.70
CA LEU A 185 -11.15 -1.84 -10.67
C LEU A 185 -10.59 -3.09 -10.00
N GLU A 186 -9.85 -2.91 -8.91
CA GLU A 186 -9.31 -4.01 -8.11
C GLU A 186 -10.43 -4.76 -7.37
N LEU A 187 -11.44 -4.03 -6.88
CA LEU A 187 -12.64 -4.63 -6.27
C LEU A 187 -13.36 -5.53 -7.25
N ALA A 188 -13.54 -5.08 -8.50
CA ALA A 188 -14.16 -5.91 -9.55
C ALA A 188 -13.43 -7.24 -9.72
N VAL A 189 -12.10 -7.23 -9.70
CA VAL A 189 -11.28 -8.44 -9.81
C VAL A 189 -11.41 -9.33 -8.57
N LEU A 190 -11.31 -8.76 -7.36
CA LEU A 190 -11.37 -9.51 -6.11
C LEU A 190 -12.75 -10.15 -5.89
N ALA A 191 -13.82 -9.44 -6.23
CA ALA A 191 -15.19 -9.92 -6.06
C ALA A 191 -15.67 -10.78 -7.24
N GLY A 192 -15.09 -10.60 -8.43
CA GLY A 192 -15.57 -11.19 -9.68
C GLY A 192 -16.90 -10.58 -10.13
N MET A 193 -17.10 -9.27 -9.86
CA MET A 193 -18.34 -8.54 -10.08
C MET A 193 -18.06 -7.20 -10.76
N ASP A 194 -19.09 -6.68 -11.48
CA ASP A 194 -19.03 -5.35 -12.06
C ASP A 194 -19.15 -4.26 -10.98
N THR A 195 -18.31 -3.22 -11.10
CA THR A 195 -18.19 -2.08 -10.17
C THR A 195 -18.27 -0.73 -10.88
N ASP A 196 -18.86 -0.68 -12.07
CA ASP A 196 -18.98 0.57 -12.85
C ASP A 196 -20.01 1.54 -12.25
N THR A 197 -20.90 1.07 -11.37
CA THR A 197 -21.88 1.88 -10.65
C THR A 197 -21.66 1.81 -9.14
N ASP A 198 -22.23 2.76 -8.39
CA ASP A 198 -22.14 2.77 -6.93
C ASP A 198 -22.82 1.51 -6.35
N GLU A 199 -23.96 1.09 -6.87
CA GLU A 199 -24.61 -0.15 -6.45
C GLU A 199 -23.77 -1.40 -6.79
N GLY A 200 -22.98 -1.35 -7.86
CA GLY A 200 -21.99 -2.38 -8.21
C GLY A 200 -20.90 -2.48 -7.17
N VAL A 201 -20.33 -1.33 -6.78
CA VAL A 201 -19.33 -1.23 -5.70
C VAL A 201 -19.88 -1.76 -4.38
N GLU A 202 -21.09 -1.35 -3.99
CA GLU A 202 -21.74 -1.80 -2.76
C GLU A 202 -21.94 -3.32 -2.73
N ARG A 203 -22.48 -3.90 -3.80
CA ARG A 203 -22.69 -5.35 -3.91
C ARG A 203 -21.37 -6.12 -3.88
N ALA A 204 -20.37 -5.65 -4.60
CA ALA A 204 -19.06 -6.29 -4.67
C ALA A 204 -18.34 -6.26 -3.30
N ALA A 205 -18.34 -5.13 -2.61
CA ALA A 205 -17.76 -5.01 -1.28
C ALA A 205 -18.53 -5.86 -0.24
N ALA A 206 -19.86 -5.86 -0.30
CA ALA A 206 -20.71 -6.70 0.55
C ALA A 206 -20.39 -8.20 0.34
N SER A 207 -20.25 -8.64 -0.90
CA SER A 207 -19.89 -10.02 -1.23
C SER A 207 -18.55 -10.44 -0.60
N LEU A 208 -17.54 -9.58 -0.60
CA LEU A 208 -16.27 -9.87 0.06
C LEU A 208 -16.40 -9.95 1.58
N ALA A 209 -17.23 -9.09 2.19
CA ALA A 209 -17.55 -9.16 3.62
C ALA A 209 -18.30 -10.46 3.98
N GLU A 210 -19.26 -10.89 3.17
CA GLU A 210 -19.98 -12.17 3.32
C GLU A 210 -19.05 -13.39 3.17
N ARG A 211 -18.01 -13.28 2.33
CA ARG A 211 -16.98 -14.32 2.17
C ARG A 211 -16.00 -14.38 3.36
N GLY A 212 -16.08 -13.43 4.30
CA GLY A 212 -15.33 -13.47 5.56
C GLY A 212 -14.44 -12.26 5.84
N ALA A 213 -14.19 -11.36 4.86
CA ALA A 213 -13.43 -10.13 5.09
C ALA A 213 -14.14 -9.26 6.15
N LYS A 214 -13.38 -8.76 7.14
CA LYS A 214 -13.96 -7.97 8.24
C LYS A 214 -14.06 -6.49 7.92
N CYS A 215 -13.25 -6.02 6.98
CA CYS A 215 -13.12 -4.63 6.60
C CYS A 215 -12.81 -4.55 5.09
N VAL A 216 -13.72 -3.97 4.30
CA VAL A 216 -13.51 -3.70 2.87
C VAL A 216 -13.64 -2.19 2.68
N ALA A 217 -12.52 -1.50 2.52
CA ALA A 217 -12.45 -0.05 2.34
C ALA A 217 -12.09 0.26 0.88
N VAL A 218 -13.08 0.61 0.08
CA VAL A 218 -12.94 0.84 -1.36
C VAL A 218 -12.60 2.30 -1.61
N SER A 219 -11.37 2.57 -2.10
CA SER A 219 -10.99 3.93 -2.50
C SER A 219 -11.64 4.32 -3.84
N LEU A 220 -12.28 5.50 -3.87
CA LEU A 220 -13.06 6.01 -5.01
C LEU A 220 -12.48 7.29 -5.60
N GLY A 221 -11.18 7.55 -5.38
CA GLY A 221 -10.52 8.77 -5.80
C GLY A 221 -11.13 9.99 -5.12
N GLU A 222 -11.46 11.02 -5.90
CA GLU A 222 -12.05 12.27 -5.39
C GLU A 222 -13.42 12.07 -4.69
N ARG A 223 -14.09 10.95 -4.94
CA ARG A 223 -15.37 10.63 -4.28
C ARG A 223 -15.19 10.05 -2.87
N GLY A 224 -13.97 9.85 -2.43
CA GLY A 224 -13.67 9.37 -1.07
C GLY A 224 -13.58 7.86 -0.97
N CYS A 225 -14.38 7.25 -0.09
CA CYS A 225 -14.34 5.83 0.23
C CYS A 225 -15.74 5.25 0.45
N TYR A 226 -15.97 4.03 -0.02
CA TYR A 226 -17.05 3.18 0.44
C TYR A 226 -16.50 2.12 1.40
N PHE A 227 -17.17 1.94 2.53
CA PHE A 227 -16.80 0.95 3.56
C PHE A 227 -17.88 -0.11 3.70
N ALA A 228 -17.43 -1.38 3.78
CA ALA A 228 -18.25 -2.52 4.13
C ALA A 228 -17.59 -3.37 5.21
N GLY A 229 -18.21 -3.48 6.38
CA GLY A 229 -17.77 -4.28 7.51
C GLY A 229 -18.56 -5.58 7.66
N ALA A 230 -17.96 -6.60 8.29
CA ALA A 230 -18.64 -7.88 8.58
C ALA A 230 -19.73 -7.76 9.64
N GLY A 231 -19.72 -6.69 10.46
CA GLY A 231 -20.77 -6.36 11.42
C GLY A 231 -22.03 -5.78 10.79
N GLY A 232 -22.01 -5.55 9.48
CA GLY A 232 -23.14 -4.96 8.74
C GLY A 232 -22.96 -3.47 8.48
N GLU A 233 -21.86 -2.87 8.90
CA GLU A 233 -21.55 -1.47 8.64
C GLU A 233 -21.44 -1.24 7.13
N ARG A 234 -22.13 -0.22 6.64
CA ARG A 234 -22.14 0.19 5.23
C ARG A 234 -22.26 1.71 5.18
N PHE A 235 -21.26 2.39 4.65
CA PHE A 235 -21.29 3.85 4.53
C PHE A 235 -20.34 4.37 3.47
N TYR A 236 -20.68 5.54 2.94
CA TYR A 236 -19.77 6.39 2.16
C TYR A 236 -19.13 7.45 3.06
N ARG A 237 -17.86 7.71 2.83
CA ARG A 237 -17.15 8.88 3.37
C ARG A 237 -16.61 9.69 2.21
N ALA A 238 -17.10 10.93 2.08
CA ALA A 238 -16.59 11.83 1.05
C ALA A 238 -15.22 12.39 1.43
N LEU A 239 -14.34 12.44 0.45
CA LEU A 239 -13.14 13.25 0.56
C LEU A 239 -13.53 14.71 0.29
N ARG A 240 -13.04 15.65 1.09
CA ARG A 240 -13.17 17.05 0.72
C ARG A 240 -12.17 17.42 -0.35
N PRO A 241 -12.46 18.44 -1.20
CA PRO A 241 -11.55 18.85 -2.25
C PRO A 241 -10.17 19.15 -1.68
N VAL A 242 -9.16 18.52 -2.26
CA VAL A 242 -7.74 18.80 -2.03
C VAL A 242 -7.44 20.20 -2.57
N GLY A 243 -6.61 20.98 -1.88
CA GLY A 243 -6.24 22.33 -2.34
C GLY A 243 -5.54 22.25 -3.71
N GLU A 244 -4.41 21.58 -3.78
CA GLU A 244 -3.66 21.32 -4.99
C GLU A 244 -3.13 19.90 -4.97
N MET A 245 -3.58 19.07 -5.90
CA MET A 245 -3.05 17.71 -6.06
C MET A 245 -1.70 17.81 -6.79
N ARG A 246 -0.62 17.46 -6.09
CA ARG A 246 0.74 17.48 -6.63
C ARG A 246 1.17 16.12 -7.16
N ASN A 247 0.85 15.06 -6.41
CA ASN A 247 1.21 13.70 -6.79
C ASN A 247 0.16 12.71 -6.30
N ALA A 248 -0.43 11.94 -7.21
CA ALA A 248 -1.39 10.89 -6.85
C ALA A 248 -0.73 9.57 -6.42
N THR A 249 0.58 9.41 -6.70
CA THR A 249 1.32 8.19 -6.34
C THR A 249 1.48 8.09 -4.84
N GLY A 250 1.26 6.89 -4.29
CA GLY A 250 1.36 6.66 -2.83
C GLY A 250 0.12 7.04 -2.02
N ALA A 251 -0.89 7.69 -2.62
CA ALA A 251 -2.13 8.01 -1.91
C ALA A 251 -2.87 6.76 -1.41
N GLY A 252 -2.88 5.68 -2.19
CA GLY A 252 -3.44 4.39 -1.81
C GLY A 252 -2.69 3.76 -0.63
N ASP A 253 -1.37 3.83 -0.65
CA ASP A 253 -0.51 3.31 0.42
C ASP A 253 -0.74 4.09 1.73
N ALA A 254 -0.79 5.42 1.64
CA ALA A 254 -1.09 6.30 2.78
C ALA A 254 -2.51 6.04 3.32
N PHE A 255 -3.49 5.83 2.44
CA PHE A 255 -4.86 5.48 2.82
C PHE A 255 -4.88 4.17 3.63
N LEU A 256 -4.23 3.09 3.14
CA LEU A 256 -4.15 1.84 3.89
C LEU A 256 -3.43 2.02 5.22
N ALA A 257 -2.34 2.80 5.24
CA ALA A 257 -1.64 3.11 6.49
C ALA A 257 -2.54 3.82 7.51
N GLY A 258 -3.34 4.80 7.08
CA GLY A 258 -4.32 5.49 7.93
C GLY A 258 -5.41 4.54 8.46
N LEU A 259 -5.91 3.63 7.61
CA LEU A 259 -6.89 2.61 7.99
C LEU A 259 -6.33 1.66 9.08
N VAL A 260 -5.12 1.14 8.84
CA VAL A 260 -4.44 0.24 9.81
C VAL A 260 -4.08 1.01 11.09
N TYR A 261 -3.68 2.29 11.00
CA TYR A 261 -3.46 3.15 12.16
C TYR A 261 -4.71 3.25 13.01
N GLY A 262 -5.88 3.57 12.42
CA GLY A 262 -7.15 3.63 13.14
C GLY A 262 -7.49 2.29 13.80
N PHE A 263 -7.31 1.20 13.07
CA PHE A 263 -7.53 -0.16 13.58
C PHE A 263 -6.67 -0.47 14.81
N VAL A 264 -5.35 -0.27 14.75
CA VAL A 264 -4.45 -0.61 15.89
C VAL A 264 -4.61 0.34 17.07
N LYS A 265 -5.23 1.51 16.87
CA LYS A 265 -5.64 2.42 17.96
C LYS A 265 -7.01 2.09 18.55
N GLY A 266 -7.70 1.06 18.04
CA GLY A 266 -9.02 0.63 18.53
C GLY A 266 -10.13 1.65 18.22
N MET A 267 -10.01 2.40 17.14
CA MET A 267 -11.00 3.37 16.69
C MET A 267 -12.22 2.68 16.08
N SER A 268 -13.33 3.39 15.96
CA SER A 268 -14.50 2.93 15.20
C SER A 268 -14.16 2.77 13.71
N PRO A 269 -14.92 2.00 12.91
CA PRO A 269 -14.72 1.92 11.47
C PRO A 269 -14.77 3.29 10.78
N GLU A 270 -15.67 4.17 11.21
CA GLU A 270 -15.81 5.53 10.70
C GLU A 270 -14.56 6.35 10.95
N ASP A 271 -14.06 6.36 12.19
CA ASP A 271 -12.84 7.09 12.56
C ASP A 271 -11.60 6.53 11.87
N ALA A 272 -11.53 5.21 11.66
CA ALA A 272 -10.44 4.58 10.92
C ALA A 272 -10.46 4.96 9.44
N VAL A 273 -11.65 5.06 8.82
CA VAL A 273 -11.80 5.56 7.44
C VAL A 273 -11.47 7.04 7.36
N ASP A 274 -11.84 7.85 8.36
CA ASP A 274 -11.46 9.27 8.41
C ASP A 274 -9.91 9.42 8.50
N CYS A 275 -9.23 8.57 9.27
CA CYS A 275 -7.76 8.50 9.27
C CYS A 275 -7.21 8.11 7.91
N ALA A 276 -7.81 7.13 7.23
CA ALA A 276 -7.41 6.67 5.90
C ALA A 276 -7.51 7.79 4.85
N LEU A 277 -8.64 8.47 4.81
CA LEU A 277 -8.88 9.60 3.91
C LEU A 277 -7.93 10.76 4.16
N ALA A 278 -7.71 11.11 5.44
CA ALA A 278 -6.78 12.18 5.81
C ALA A 278 -5.33 11.84 5.44
N ALA A 279 -4.90 10.59 5.63
CA ALA A 279 -3.56 10.16 5.24
C ALA A 279 -3.38 10.19 3.72
N GLY A 280 -4.37 9.71 2.95
CA GLY A 280 -4.38 9.82 1.50
C GLY A 280 -4.33 11.28 1.02
N HIS A 281 -5.05 12.17 1.68
CA HIS A 281 -5.02 13.59 1.39
C HIS A 281 -3.63 14.22 1.62
N ILE A 282 -3.00 13.95 2.76
CA ILE A 282 -1.64 14.43 3.05
C ILE A 282 -0.65 13.93 1.98
N ALA A 283 -0.83 12.71 1.49
CA ALA A 283 0.03 12.15 0.45
C ALA A 283 -0.13 12.89 -0.89
N VAL A 284 -1.36 13.17 -1.34
CA VAL A 284 -1.57 13.82 -2.65
C VAL A 284 -1.14 15.29 -2.70
N GLU A 285 -1.00 15.96 -1.55
CA GLU A 285 -0.45 17.31 -1.45
C GLU A 285 1.09 17.33 -1.41
N SER A 286 1.75 16.16 -1.35
CA SER A 286 3.20 16.03 -1.35
C SER A 286 3.76 15.89 -2.77
N ASP A 287 4.98 16.41 -2.99
CA ASP A 287 5.74 16.16 -4.22
C ASP A 287 6.38 14.76 -4.22
N ASP A 288 6.55 14.16 -3.04
CA ASP A 288 7.11 12.81 -2.84
C ASP A 288 5.98 11.76 -2.74
N THR A 289 6.27 10.51 -3.10
CA THR A 289 5.33 9.37 -2.96
C THR A 289 4.87 9.18 -1.51
N ILE A 290 5.74 9.46 -0.55
CA ILE A 290 5.44 9.47 0.88
C ILE A 290 5.72 10.86 1.43
N SER A 291 4.70 11.51 2.00
CA SER A 291 4.87 12.82 2.60
C SER A 291 5.82 12.75 3.82
N ARG A 292 6.90 13.53 3.78
CA ARG A 292 7.82 13.64 4.91
C ARG A 292 7.19 14.32 6.12
N GLU A 293 6.09 15.03 5.93
CA GLU A 293 5.32 15.71 6.98
C GLU A 293 4.27 14.80 7.62
N MET A 294 4.06 13.58 7.08
CA MET A 294 3.15 12.60 7.65
C MET A 294 3.43 12.42 9.14
N SER A 295 2.43 12.67 9.97
CA SER A 295 2.50 12.54 11.43
C SER A 295 1.11 12.43 12.04
N ALA A 296 1.03 11.84 13.24
CA ALA A 296 -0.24 11.75 13.96
C ALA A 296 -0.86 13.13 14.29
N LEU A 297 -0.01 14.16 14.41
CA LEU A 297 -0.49 15.54 14.64
C LEU A 297 -1.12 16.11 13.38
N LEU A 298 -0.44 16.00 12.23
CA LEU A 298 -0.95 16.48 10.96
C LEU A 298 -2.22 15.70 10.56
N LEU A 299 -2.24 14.37 10.77
CA LEU A 299 -3.42 13.54 10.53
C LEU A 299 -4.65 14.07 11.30
N LYS A 300 -4.49 14.31 12.61
CA LYS A 300 -5.58 14.86 13.45
C LYS A 300 -6.00 16.25 13.01
N TYR A 301 -5.06 17.11 12.63
CA TYR A 301 -5.35 18.44 12.12
C TYR A 301 -6.17 18.35 10.82
N THR A 302 -5.76 17.48 9.90
CA THR A 302 -6.45 17.26 8.63
C THR A 302 -7.88 16.76 8.87
N ILE A 303 -8.10 15.76 9.74
CA ILE A 303 -9.44 15.27 10.08
C ILE A 303 -10.33 16.40 10.63
N ARG A 304 -9.84 17.20 11.58
CA ARG A 304 -10.62 18.29 12.18
C ARG A 304 -11.05 19.35 11.16
N ASN A 305 -10.15 19.74 10.27
CA ASN A 305 -10.45 20.73 9.24
C ASN A 305 -11.47 20.25 8.21
N TYR A 306 -11.69 18.94 8.11
CA TYR A 306 -12.74 18.36 7.29
C TYR A 306 -14.06 18.24 8.03
N SER A 307 -14.06 18.03 9.35
CA SER A 307 -15.27 17.88 10.16
C SER A 307 -15.98 19.21 10.43
N ASP A 308 -15.22 20.32 10.58
CA ASP A 308 -15.75 21.62 11.02
C ASP A 308 -16.45 22.46 9.92
N LYS A 309 -16.62 21.93 8.70
CA LYS A 309 -17.25 22.64 7.56
C LYS A 309 -18.49 21.95 7.01
N GLY A 310 -19.11 21.04 7.77
CA GLY A 310 -20.37 20.36 7.45
C GLY A 310 -21.59 21.07 7.96
#